data_7fd6b3b7cdd4bf459e630ae17e50e56c
#
_entry.id   7fd6b3b7cdd4bf459e630ae17e50e56c
#
_cell.length_a   1.000
_cell.length_b   1.000
_cell.length_c   1.000
_cell.angle_alpha   90.00
_cell.angle_beta   90.00
_cell.angle_gamma   90.00
#
_symmetry.space_group_name_H-M   'P 1'
#
loop_
_entity.id
_entity.type
_entity.pdbx_description
1 polymer ?
#
loop_
_entity_poly.entity_id
_entity_poly.type
_entity_poly.pdbx_seq_one_letter_code
_entity_poly.pdbx_strand_id
1 'polypeptide(L)'
;MDSGNFDWMAHADKFPGLTTPDESYHGIVYAEKFGQAGAFITKATSQLMRDLGSIQSPQNAFYLNMGLESLHVRMPQHFKNGLAVAEYLEKSDKVTSVRFPHLPSDPYYALAQKYLPEGGSGVVSFELAGGRAAAEKFMAALRLAAIETHVADARTCCLHPASATHRQMNDEELAAAGISPAMVRFSCGLEGTEDLIADIEQALAAI
;
A
#
# COMPACT_ATOMS: atom_id res chain seq x y z
N MET A 1 -6.38 -12.63 -5.32
CA MET A 1 -6.98 -13.54 -6.30
C MET A 1 -6.71 -14.98 -5.86
N ASP A 2 -7.68 -15.87 -6.03
CA ASP A 2 -7.48 -17.28 -5.75
C ASP A 2 -6.64 -17.92 -6.86
N SER A 3 -5.53 -18.57 -6.48
CA SER A 3 -4.66 -19.27 -7.46
C SER A 3 -5.23 -20.63 -7.89
N GLY A 4 -6.25 -21.12 -7.21
CA GLY A 4 -6.80 -22.45 -7.37
C GLY A 4 -5.93 -23.60 -6.83
N ASN A 5 -4.82 -23.27 -6.17
CA ASN A 5 -3.84 -24.26 -5.69
C ASN A 5 -3.84 -24.43 -4.16
N PHE A 6 -4.70 -23.72 -3.44
CA PHE A 6 -4.74 -23.79 -1.97
C PHE A 6 -5.58 -24.99 -1.53
N ASP A 7 -5.03 -25.82 -0.65
CA ASP A 7 -5.74 -26.97 -0.07
C ASP A 7 -6.60 -26.52 1.11
N TRP A 8 -7.86 -26.21 0.82
CA TRP A 8 -8.85 -25.77 1.81
C TRP A 8 -9.08 -26.80 2.90
N MET A 9 -9.12 -28.10 2.53
CA MET A 9 -9.40 -29.19 3.48
C MET A 9 -8.24 -29.42 4.44
N ALA A 10 -6.99 -29.22 4.01
CA ALA A 10 -5.82 -29.29 4.88
C ALA A 10 -5.80 -28.18 5.96
N HIS A 11 -6.62 -27.14 5.79
CA HIS A 11 -6.74 -26.01 6.71
C HIS A 11 -8.20 -25.76 7.13
N ALA A 12 -8.96 -26.82 7.30
CA ALA A 12 -10.40 -26.77 7.55
C ALA A 12 -10.78 -25.94 8.79
N ASP A 13 -9.95 -25.97 9.83
CA ASP A 13 -10.11 -25.19 11.06
C ASP A 13 -10.12 -23.66 10.81
N LYS A 14 -9.39 -23.21 9.80
CA LYS A 14 -9.28 -21.79 9.44
C LYS A 14 -10.34 -21.33 8.44
N PHE A 15 -10.88 -22.27 7.67
CA PHE A 15 -11.82 -21.96 6.58
C PHE A 15 -13.13 -22.75 6.70
N PRO A 16 -13.81 -22.73 7.87
CA PRO A 16 -15.04 -23.52 8.05
C PRO A 16 -16.12 -23.20 7.02
N GLY A 17 -16.20 -21.95 6.55
CA GLY A 17 -17.17 -21.56 5.52
C GLY A 17 -17.01 -22.26 4.16
N LEU A 18 -15.89 -22.91 3.89
CA LEU A 18 -15.64 -23.68 2.66
C LEU A 18 -15.58 -25.19 2.91
N THR A 19 -15.32 -25.59 4.16
CA THR A 19 -14.95 -26.96 4.53
C THR A 19 -15.97 -27.68 5.43
N THR A 20 -17.04 -26.98 5.82
CA THR A 20 -18.18 -27.57 6.54
C THR A 20 -19.47 -27.46 5.72
N PRO A 21 -20.51 -28.29 6.02
CA PRO A 21 -21.79 -28.19 5.34
C PRO A 21 -22.40 -26.78 5.44
N ASP A 22 -22.85 -26.26 4.32
CA ASP A 22 -23.52 -24.96 4.25
C ASP A 22 -25.03 -25.17 4.08
N GLU A 23 -25.76 -24.92 5.15
CA GLU A 23 -27.22 -25.14 5.19
C GLU A 23 -27.96 -24.19 4.23
N SER A 24 -27.42 -22.96 3.99
CA SER A 24 -28.02 -22.01 3.04
C SER A 24 -27.88 -22.47 1.57
N TYR A 25 -27.04 -23.48 1.35
CA TYR A 25 -26.82 -24.06 0.03
C TYR A 25 -26.98 -25.59 0.04
N HIS A 26 -28.03 -26.06 0.69
CA HIS A 26 -28.44 -27.47 0.75
C HIS A 26 -27.43 -28.42 1.40
N GLY A 27 -26.65 -27.95 2.38
CA GLY A 27 -25.68 -28.74 3.14
C GLY A 27 -24.44 -29.15 2.36
N ILE A 28 -24.11 -28.50 1.27
CA ILE A 28 -22.88 -28.82 0.52
C ILE A 28 -21.62 -28.35 1.27
N VAL A 29 -20.53 -29.07 1.08
CA VAL A 29 -19.18 -28.64 1.42
C VAL A 29 -18.51 -28.15 0.16
N TYR A 30 -18.25 -26.85 0.09
CA TYR A 30 -17.75 -26.21 -1.16
C TYR A 30 -16.40 -26.78 -1.62
N ALA A 31 -15.47 -27.00 -0.68
CA ALA A 31 -14.15 -27.55 -0.98
C ALA A 31 -14.20 -28.97 -1.56
N GLU A 32 -15.12 -29.82 -1.03
CA GLU A 32 -15.31 -31.18 -1.54
C GLU A 32 -15.98 -31.20 -2.92
N LYS A 33 -17.04 -30.39 -3.07
CA LYS A 33 -17.86 -30.43 -4.29
C LYS A 33 -17.20 -29.74 -5.48
N PHE A 34 -16.48 -28.64 -5.27
CA PHE A 34 -15.92 -27.80 -6.33
C PHE A 34 -14.38 -27.81 -6.36
N GLY A 35 -13.75 -28.54 -5.43
CA GLY A 35 -12.30 -28.69 -5.36
C GLY A 35 -11.56 -27.38 -5.01
N GLN A 36 -10.25 -27.45 -5.04
CA GLN A 36 -9.38 -26.31 -4.67
C GLN A 36 -9.61 -25.08 -5.54
N ALA A 37 -9.74 -25.26 -6.83
CA ALA A 37 -9.87 -24.17 -7.80
C ALA A 37 -11.28 -23.53 -7.83
N GLY A 38 -12.31 -24.29 -7.44
CA GLY A 38 -13.70 -23.85 -7.58
C GLY A 38 -14.38 -23.41 -6.29
N ALA A 39 -13.92 -23.87 -5.14
CA ALA A 39 -14.62 -23.69 -3.85
C ALA A 39 -14.87 -22.23 -3.50
N PHE A 40 -13.83 -21.42 -3.51
CA PHE A 40 -13.91 -19.99 -3.15
C PHE A 40 -14.79 -19.19 -4.11
N ILE A 41 -14.52 -19.28 -5.41
CA ILE A 41 -15.27 -18.50 -6.39
C ILE A 41 -16.75 -18.92 -6.48
N THR A 42 -17.03 -20.21 -6.32
CA THR A 42 -18.41 -20.68 -6.32
C THR A 42 -19.17 -20.15 -5.09
N LYS A 43 -18.60 -20.23 -3.90
CA LYS A 43 -19.22 -19.63 -2.71
C LYS A 43 -19.41 -18.12 -2.86
N ALA A 44 -18.40 -17.41 -3.35
CA ALA A 44 -18.46 -15.97 -3.55
C ALA A 44 -19.58 -15.55 -4.51
N THR A 45 -19.76 -16.29 -5.60
CA THR A 45 -20.77 -15.94 -6.63
C THR A 45 -22.16 -16.48 -6.33
N SER A 46 -22.28 -17.75 -5.96
CA SER A 46 -23.58 -18.43 -5.84
C SER A 46 -24.26 -18.19 -4.48
N GLN A 47 -23.53 -17.77 -3.47
CA GLN A 47 -24.07 -17.43 -2.15
C GLN A 47 -23.87 -15.95 -1.82
N LEU A 48 -22.62 -15.49 -1.62
CA LEU A 48 -22.38 -14.15 -1.09
C LEU A 48 -22.85 -13.04 -2.04
N MET A 49 -22.48 -13.10 -3.30
CA MET A 49 -22.90 -12.12 -4.30
C MET A 49 -24.43 -12.17 -4.49
N ARG A 50 -25.00 -13.36 -4.62
CA ARG A 50 -26.46 -13.54 -4.77
C ARG A 50 -27.24 -12.97 -3.60
N ASP A 51 -26.83 -13.26 -2.37
CA ASP A 51 -27.58 -12.90 -1.17
C ASP A 51 -27.36 -11.43 -0.78
N LEU A 52 -26.15 -10.90 -0.92
CA LEU A 52 -25.82 -9.51 -0.60
C LEU A 52 -26.10 -8.54 -1.77
N GLY A 53 -26.21 -9.05 -3.00
CA GLY A 53 -26.39 -8.21 -4.20
C GLY A 53 -25.19 -7.34 -4.54
N SER A 54 -24.00 -7.64 -3.97
CA SER A 54 -22.79 -6.83 -4.13
C SER A 54 -22.15 -7.06 -5.49
N ILE A 55 -22.57 -6.27 -6.48
CA ILE A 55 -21.99 -6.26 -7.82
C ILE A 55 -21.47 -4.86 -8.16
N GLN A 56 -20.51 -4.81 -9.05
CA GLN A 56 -20.00 -3.56 -9.56
C GLN A 56 -21.00 -2.94 -10.55
N SER A 57 -21.29 -1.63 -10.39
CA SER A 57 -22.10 -0.94 -11.40
C SER A 57 -21.33 -0.81 -12.72
N PRO A 58 -22.02 -0.76 -13.88
CA PRO A 58 -21.37 -0.54 -15.17
C PRO A 58 -20.53 0.74 -15.20
N GLN A 59 -20.97 1.81 -14.53
CA GLN A 59 -20.24 3.07 -14.42
C GLN A 59 -18.91 2.89 -13.67
N ASN A 60 -18.90 2.15 -12.56
CA ASN A 60 -17.68 1.88 -11.81
C ASN A 60 -16.72 0.97 -12.59
N ALA A 61 -17.25 -0.02 -13.34
CA ALA A 61 -16.47 -0.86 -14.22
C ALA A 61 -15.79 -0.04 -15.34
N PHE A 62 -16.50 0.94 -15.90
CA PHE A 62 -15.96 1.87 -16.88
C PHE A 62 -14.81 2.70 -16.32
N TYR A 63 -14.96 3.29 -15.11
CA TYR A 63 -13.89 4.06 -14.47
C TYR A 63 -12.66 3.21 -14.15
N LEU A 64 -12.85 1.98 -13.69
CA LEU A 64 -11.72 1.06 -13.49
C LEU A 64 -11.00 0.75 -14.79
N ASN A 65 -11.74 0.50 -15.87
CA ASN A 65 -11.15 0.23 -17.18
C ASN A 65 -10.32 1.42 -17.67
N MET A 66 -10.86 2.64 -17.59
CA MET A 66 -10.12 3.87 -17.92
C MET A 66 -8.83 3.99 -17.10
N GLY A 67 -8.88 3.67 -15.79
CA GLY A 67 -7.71 3.66 -14.95
C GLY A 67 -6.66 2.64 -15.38
N LEU A 68 -7.09 1.46 -15.82
CA LEU A 68 -6.20 0.40 -16.31
C LEU A 68 -5.52 0.78 -17.64
N GLU A 69 -6.23 1.44 -18.55
CA GLU A 69 -5.69 1.84 -19.86
C GLU A 69 -4.44 2.72 -19.77
N SER A 70 -4.31 3.54 -18.71
CA SER A 70 -3.15 4.42 -18.49
C SER A 70 -2.15 3.90 -17.45
N LEU A 71 -2.40 2.73 -16.85
CA LEU A 71 -1.59 2.24 -15.73
C LEU A 71 -0.12 2.02 -16.10
N HIS A 72 0.13 1.50 -17.31
CA HIS A 72 1.47 1.22 -17.82
C HIS A 72 2.34 2.47 -18.05
N VAL A 73 1.75 3.66 -18.13
CA VAL A 73 2.48 4.92 -18.23
C VAL A 73 2.58 5.66 -16.90
N ARG A 74 1.57 5.49 -16.01
CA ARG A 74 1.58 6.11 -14.69
C ARG A 74 2.56 5.43 -13.71
N MET A 75 2.54 4.10 -13.65
CA MET A 75 3.37 3.37 -12.68
C MET A 75 4.87 3.58 -12.86
N PRO A 76 5.44 3.61 -14.09
CA PRO A 76 6.84 3.98 -14.28
C PRO A 76 7.18 5.37 -13.75
N GLN A 77 6.28 6.36 -13.90
CA GLN A 77 6.52 7.71 -13.38
C GLN A 77 6.46 7.75 -11.84
N HIS A 78 5.47 7.06 -11.23
CA HIS A 78 5.42 6.91 -9.77
C HIS A 78 6.70 6.27 -9.23
N PHE A 79 7.16 5.20 -9.86
CA PHE A 79 8.39 4.52 -9.45
C PHE A 79 9.63 5.40 -9.61
N LYS A 80 9.77 6.08 -10.75
CA LYS A 80 10.86 7.02 -11.01
C LYS A 80 10.94 8.11 -9.93
N ASN A 81 9.79 8.70 -9.61
CA ASN A 81 9.72 9.73 -8.59
C ASN A 81 10.02 9.17 -7.19
N GLY A 82 9.46 7.99 -6.85
CA GLY A 82 9.74 7.32 -5.58
C GLY A 82 11.22 6.98 -5.39
N LEU A 83 11.88 6.47 -6.42
CA LEU A 83 13.31 6.16 -6.38
C LEU A 83 14.15 7.44 -6.20
N ALA A 84 13.90 8.47 -6.99
CA ALA A 84 14.64 9.72 -6.88
C ALA A 84 14.47 10.41 -5.51
N VAL A 85 13.24 10.40 -4.97
CA VAL A 85 12.96 10.92 -3.62
C VAL A 85 13.68 10.08 -2.56
N ALA A 86 13.64 8.76 -2.66
CA ALA A 86 14.32 7.87 -1.72
C ALA A 86 15.84 8.08 -1.73
N GLU A 87 16.45 8.18 -2.90
CA GLU A 87 17.89 8.46 -3.07
C GLU A 87 18.31 9.85 -2.56
N TYR A 88 17.43 10.83 -2.69
CA TYR A 88 17.65 12.17 -2.15
C TYR A 88 17.60 12.18 -0.62
N LEU A 89 16.57 11.56 -0.05
CA LEU A 89 16.36 11.47 1.40
C LEU A 89 17.49 10.69 2.09
N GLU A 90 18.00 9.62 1.46
CA GLU A 90 19.09 8.81 2.01
C GLU A 90 20.40 9.60 2.20
N LYS A 91 20.58 10.68 1.44
CA LYS A 91 21.77 11.55 1.50
C LYS A 91 21.63 12.70 2.49
N SER A 92 20.43 12.91 3.04
CA SER A 92 20.15 14.01 3.96
C SER A 92 20.58 13.66 5.40
N ASP A 93 21.32 14.56 6.03
CA ASP A 93 21.70 14.47 7.47
C ASP A 93 20.52 14.63 8.42
N LYS A 94 19.38 15.12 7.92
CA LYS A 94 18.11 15.25 8.68
C LYS A 94 17.23 13.99 8.65
N VAL A 95 17.62 12.98 7.88
CA VAL A 95 16.92 11.71 7.74
C VAL A 95 17.72 10.60 8.38
N THR A 96 17.11 9.86 9.30
CA THR A 96 17.78 8.78 10.05
C THR A 96 17.61 7.41 9.39
N SER A 97 16.53 7.21 8.66
CA SER A 97 16.29 5.99 7.88
C SER A 97 15.40 6.26 6.68
N VAL A 98 15.60 5.48 5.60
CA VAL A 98 14.73 5.45 4.43
C VAL A 98 14.39 3.99 4.13
N ARG A 99 13.12 3.72 3.85
CA ARG A 99 12.62 2.40 3.46
C ARG A 99 12.01 2.50 2.06
N PHE A 100 12.72 1.94 1.11
CA PHE A 100 12.28 1.82 -0.28
C PHE A 100 12.96 0.60 -0.90
N PRO A 101 12.22 -0.46 -1.27
CA PRO A 101 12.81 -1.75 -1.64
C PRO A 101 13.76 -1.74 -2.84
N HIS A 102 13.76 -0.68 -3.64
CA HIS A 102 14.70 -0.54 -4.77
C HIS A 102 15.96 0.29 -4.42
N LEU A 103 16.14 0.74 -3.19
CA LEU A 103 17.43 1.24 -2.71
C LEU A 103 18.37 0.06 -2.41
N PRO A 104 19.63 0.08 -2.86
CA PRO A 104 20.60 -0.98 -2.54
C PRO A 104 20.82 -1.21 -1.04
N SER A 105 20.58 -0.19 -0.22
CA SER A 105 20.66 -0.24 1.24
C SER A 105 19.46 -0.90 1.91
N ASP A 106 18.33 -1.04 1.22
CA ASP A 106 17.12 -1.64 1.80
C ASP A 106 17.27 -3.17 1.91
N PRO A 107 16.91 -3.78 3.07
CA PRO A 107 17.05 -5.23 3.28
C PRO A 107 16.22 -6.08 2.31
N TYR A 108 15.23 -5.52 1.65
CA TYR A 108 14.41 -6.21 0.65
C TYR A 108 14.85 -5.98 -0.80
N TYR A 109 15.99 -5.31 -1.04
CA TYR A 109 16.48 -5.00 -2.38
C TYR A 109 16.55 -6.22 -3.29
N ALA A 110 17.16 -7.32 -2.81
CA ALA A 110 17.29 -8.56 -3.59
C ALA A 110 15.93 -9.17 -3.97
N LEU A 111 14.94 -9.07 -3.08
CA LEU A 111 13.58 -9.52 -3.36
C LEU A 111 12.87 -8.60 -4.36
N ALA A 112 13.09 -7.29 -4.26
CA ALA A 112 12.55 -6.32 -5.22
C ALA A 112 13.11 -6.58 -6.62
N GLN A 113 14.41 -6.80 -6.75
CA GLN A 113 15.02 -7.15 -8.04
C GLN A 113 14.47 -8.47 -8.63
N LYS A 114 14.14 -9.42 -7.77
CA LYS A 114 13.59 -10.72 -8.20
C LYS A 114 12.13 -10.63 -8.64
N TYR A 115 11.29 -9.94 -7.88
CA TYR A 115 9.83 -9.97 -8.08
C TYR A 115 9.27 -8.74 -8.78
N LEU A 116 10.00 -7.64 -8.78
CA LEU A 116 9.62 -6.35 -9.36
C LEU A 116 10.76 -5.75 -10.20
N PRO A 117 11.31 -6.51 -11.19
CA PRO A 117 12.50 -6.07 -11.93
C PRO A 117 12.28 -4.79 -12.74
N GLU A 118 11.04 -4.56 -13.19
CA GLU A 118 10.67 -3.37 -13.98
C GLU A 118 10.35 -2.14 -13.11
N GLY A 119 10.46 -2.26 -11.79
CA GLY A 119 10.14 -1.21 -10.83
C GLY A 119 9.00 -1.59 -9.89
N GLY A 120 8.84 -0.80 -8.85
CA GLY A 120 7.85 -1.01 -7.79
C GLY A 120 6.80 0.09 -7.73
N SER A 121 6.51 0.53 -6.51
CA SER A 121 5.59 1.65 -6.24
C SER A 121 6.34 2.97 -6.06
N GLY A 122 5.57 4.07 -5.96
CA GLY A 122 6.10 5.39 -5.57
C GLY A 122 6.06 5.64 -4.05
N VAL A 123 5.84 4.61 -3.22
CA VAL A 123 5.72 4.79 -1.77
C VAL A 123 7.08 4.70 -1.10
N VAL A 124 7.47 5.77 -0.42
CA VAL A 124 8.70 5.90 0.37
C VAL A 124 8.31 6.15 1.82
N SER A 125 8.91 5.42 2.75
CA SER A 125 8.81 5.72 4.19
C SER A 125 10.18 6.12 4.71
N PHE A 126 10.23 7.18 5.51
CA PHE A 126 11.49 7.66 6.09
C PHE A 126 11.25 8.22 7.49
N GLU A 127 12.32 8.31 8.27
CA GLU A 127 12.29 8.87 9.62
C GLU A 127 13.16 10.11 9.69
N LEU A 128 12.65 11.14 10.38
CA LEU A 128 13.32 12.41 10.54
C LEU A 128 14.09 12.48 11.86
N ALA A 129 15.30 13.00 11.83
CA ALA A 129 16.02 13.41 13.02
C ALA A 129 15.21 14.47 13.77
N GLY A 130 15.03 14.28 15.09
CA GLY A 130 14.16 15.16 15.91
C GLY A 130 12.74 14.63 16.13
N GLY A 131 12.43 13.41 15.65
CA GLY A 131 11.23 12.68 16.02
C GLY A 131 9.92 13.30 15.51
N ARG A 132 8.85 13.10 16.27
CA ARG A 132 7.49 13.58 15.97
C ARG A 132 7.45 15.08 15.63
N ALA A 133 8.12 15.92 16.41
CA ALA A 133 8.09 17.36 16.20
C ALA A 133 8.74 17.80 14.86
N ALA A 134 9.79 17.09 14.45
CA ALA A 134 10.40 17.33 13.13
C ALA A 134 9.48 16.87 12.00
N ALA A 135 8.80 15.71 12.14
CA ALA A 135 7.85 15.21 11.17
C ALA A 135 6.67 16.18 10.96
N GLU A 136 6.11 16.69 12.05
CA GLU A 136 5.01 17.67 11.98
C GLU A 136 5.43 18.99 11.31
N LYS A 137 6.62 19.52 11.65
CA LYS A 137 7.16 20.72 11.02
C LYS A 137 7.47 20.53 9.55
N PHE A 138 8.08 19.40 9.19
CA PHE A 138 8.36 19.04 7.80
C PHE A 138 7.07 19.03 6.99
N MET A 139 6.05 18.31 7.46
CA MET A 139 4.76 18.25 6.77
C MET A 139 4.08 19.60 6.62
N ALA A 140 4.12 20.43 7.67
CA ALA A 140 3.54 21.77 7.63
C ALA A 140 4.27 22.72 6.63
N ALA A 141 5.52 22.44 6.31
CA ALA A 141 6.33 23.23 5.37
C ALA A 141 6.15 22.80 3.90
N LEU A 142 5.60 21.62 3.62
CA LEU A 142 5.33 21.15 2.26
C LEU A 142 4.38 22.10 1.52
N ARG A 143 4.63 22.33 0.23
CA ARG A 143 3.84 23.23 -0.63
C ARG A 143 3.21 22.53 -1.81
N LEU A 144 3.89 21.49 -2.35
CA LEU A 144 3.43 20.72 -3.49
C LEU A 144 2.75 19.43 -3.03
N ALA A 145 3.38 18.68 -2.12
CA ALA A 145 2.83 17.43 -1.61
C ALA A 145 1.59 17.69 -0.71
N ALA A 146 0.49 17.02 -0.99
CA ALA A 146 -0.74 17.12 -0.22
C ALA A 146 -0.68 16.26 1.05
N ILE A 147 -1.22 16.78 2.16
CA ILE A 147 -1.33 16.00 3.42
C ILE A 147 -2.60 15.15 3.33
N GLU A 148 -2.45 13.94 2.83
CA GLU A 148 -3.54 13.00 2.58
C GLU A 148 -3.10 11.55 2.83
N THR A 149 -4.07 10.65 3.01
CA THR A 149 -3.82 9.22 3.25
C THR A 149 -3.71 8.39 1.97
N HIS A 150 -3.87 9.00 0.81
CA HIS A 150 -3.92 8.32 -0.48
C HIS A 150 -2.59 7.63 -0.84
N VAL A 151 -2.69 6.64 -1.70
CA VAL A 151 -1.57 5.91 -2.30
C VAL A 151 -1.82 5.82 -3.80
N ALA A 152 -0.78 6.07 -4.60
CA ALA A 152 -0.85 6.05 -6.06
C ALA A 152 -1.85 7.05 -6.67
N ASP A 153 -2.12 8.15 -5.97
CA ASP A 153 -2.81 9.31 -6.53
C ASP A 153 -1.88 10.00 -7.54
N ALA A 154 -2.46 10.68 -8.53
CA ALA A 154 -1.69 11.48 -9.49
C ALA A 154 -0.90 12.60 -8.81
N ARG A 155 -1.36 13.07 -7.65
CA ARG A 155 -0.66 14.02 -6.78
C ARG A 155 0.18 13.29 -5.75
N THR A 156 1.32 13.85 -5.43
CA THR A 156 2.11 13.37 -4.29
C THR A 156 1.37 13.63 -2.98
N CYS A 157 1.24 12.57 -2.19
CA CYS A 157 0.58 12.59 -0.88
C CYS A 157 1.58 12.28 0.24
N CYS A 158 1.45 13.00 1.34
CA CYS A 158 2.28 12.84 2.53
C CYS A 158 1.43 12.53 3.74
N LEU A 159 1.86 11.57 4.54
CA LEU A 159 1.18 11.13 5.75
C LEU A 159 2.18 10.98 6.90
N HIS A 160 1.83 11.50 8.08
CA HIS A 160 2.47 11.16 9.34
C HIS A 160 1.60 10.15 10.10
N PRO A 161 1.94 8.84 10.08
CA PRO A 161 1.07 7.79 10.60
C PRO A 161 0.70 8.00 12.08
N ALA A 162 1.66 8.39 12.90
CA ALA A 162 1.48 8.54 14.35
C ALA A 162 0.48 9.64 14.74
N SER A 163 0.33 10.72 13.95
CA SER A 163 -0.64 11.79 14.25
C SER A 163 -1.94 11.69 13.43
N ALA A 164 -2.00 10.80 12.45
CA ALA A 164 -3.15 10.67 11.56
C ALA A 164 -3.81 9.28 11.70
N THR A 165 -3.40 8.31 10.94
CA THR A 165 -4.07 6.99 10.86
C THR A 165 -3.95 6.14 12.12
N HIS A 166 -2.95 6.39 12.97
CA HIS A 166 -2.69 5.67 14.23
C HIS A 166 -2.73 6.61 15.46
N ARG A 167 -3.40 7.75 15.34
CA ARG A 167 -3.48 8.77 16.41
C ARG A 167 -4.09 8.29 17.72
N GLN A 168 -4.82 7.17 17.71
CA GLN A 168 -5.40 6.54 18.89
C GLN A 168 -4.39 5.70 19.68
N MET A 169 -3.22 5.40 19.10
CA MET A 169 -2.17 4.60 19.73
C MET A 169 -1.22 5.51 20.52
N ASN A 170 -0.79 5.03 21.69
CA ASN A 170 0.33 5.63 22.42
C ASN A 170 1.68 5.18 21.80
N ASP A 171 2.79 5.74 22.29
CA ASP A 171 4.10 5.48 21.70
C ASP A 171 4.57 4.02 21.89
N GLU A 172 4.13 3.32 22.94
CA GLU A 172 4.44 1.89 23.14
C GLU A 172 3.67 1.02 22.12
N GLU A 173 2.40 1.32 21.90
CA GLU A 173 1.56 0.63 20.90
C GLU A 173 2.05 0.90 19.48
N LEU A 174 2.48 2.12 19.16
CA LEU A 174 3.10 2.47 17.89
C LEU A 174 4.39 1.67 17.67
N ALA A 175 5.25 1.60 18.67
CA ALA A 175 6.48 0.81 18.60
C ALA A 175 6.21 -0.68 18.39
N ALA A 176 5.21 -1.25 19.08
CA ALA A 176 4.80 -2.64 18.91
C ALA A 176 4.23 -2.92 17.50
N ALA A 177 3.61 -1.91 16.86
CA ALA A 177 3.12 -1.95 15.49
C ALA A 177 4.22 -1.67 14.44
N GLY A 178 5.46 -1.38 14.87
CA GLY A 178 6.58 -1.04 13.97
C GLY A 178 6.47 0.36 13.36
N ILE A 179 5.74 1.26 14.00
CA ILE A 179 5.52 2.63 13.53
C ILE A 179 6.29 3.60 14.42
N SER A 180 7.34 4.20 13.87
CA SER A 180 8.09 5.24 14.59
C SER A 180 7.30 6.55 14.62
N PRO A 181 7.30 7.27 15.78
CA PRO A 181 6.76 8.64 15.83
C PRO A 181 7.47 9.64 14.92
N ALA A 182 8.67 9.31 14.43
CA ALA A 182 9.44 10.11 13.47
C ALA A 182 9.11 9.79 12.01
N MET A 183 8.30 8.75 11.76
CA MET A 183 8.04 8.23 10.42
C MET A 183 7.13 9.15 9.62
N VAL A 184 7.54 9.42 8.40
CA VAL A 184 6.73 10.05 7.35
C VAL A 184 6.60 9.06 6.19
N ARG A 185 5.40 8.92 5.65
CA ARG A 185 5.12 8.14 4.44
C ARG A 185 4.81 9.09 3.29
N PHE A 186 5.60 9.01 2.25
CA PHE A 186 5.37 9.69 0.98
C PHE A 186 4.82 8.72 -0.05
N SER A 187 3.78 9.12 -0.77
CA SER A 187 3.30 8.44 -1.98
C SER A 187 3.52 9.39 -3.16
N CYS A 188 4.64 9.21 -3.87
CA CYS A 188 5.02 10.08 -4.97
C CYS A 188 4.03 9.96 -6.12
N GLY A 189 3.56 11.10 -6.59
CA GLY A 189 2.63 11.24 -7.72
C GLY A 189 3.34 11.33 -9.07
N LEU A 190 2.71 12.03 -10.01
CA LEU A 190 3.14 12.15 -11.40
C LEU A 190 3.82 13.49 -11.71
N GLU A 191 4.06 14.31 -10.71
CA GLU A 191 4.71 15.64 -10.85
C GLU A 191 6.14 15.51 -11.41
N GLY A 192 6.71 16.64 -11.80
CA GLY A 192 8.13 16.71 -12.15
C GLY A 192 9.02 16.28 -10.99
N THR A 193 9.99 15.40 -11.25
CA THR A 193 10.89 14.87 -10.22
C THR A 193 11.64 15.99 -9.50
N GLU A 194 12.07 17.02 -10.25
CA GLU A 194 12.81 18.16 -9.72
C GLU A 194 11.95 19.03 -8.80
N ASP A 195 10.66 19.18 -9.12
CA ASP A 195 9.71 19.94 -8.31
C ASP A 195 9.45 19.23 -6.98
N LEU A 196 9.35 17.89 -6.99
CA LEU A 196 9.20 17.10 -5.77
C LEU A 196 10.43 17.20 -4.87
N ILE A 197 11.63 17.12 -5.44
CA ILE A 197 12.87 17.28 -4.69
C ILE A 197 12.98 18.69 -4.10
N ALA A 198 12.64 19.73 -4.86
CA ALA A 198 12.65 21.11 -4.37
C ALA A 198 11.66 21.34 -3.23
N ASP A 199 10.46 20.73 -3.29
CA ASP A 199 9.48 20.81 -2.21
C ASP A 199 9.99 20.11 -0.93
N ILE A 200 10.59 18.93 -1.07
CA ILE A 200 11.19 18.19 0.05
C ILE A 200 12.38 18.97 0.64
N GLU A 201 13.26 19.51 -0.19
CA GLU A 201 14.45 20.26 0.23
C GLU A 201 14.06 21.48 1.09
N GLN A 202 13.11 22.30 0.61
CA GLN A 202 12.64 23.46 1.34
C GLN A 202 11.91 23.08 2.64
N ALA A 203 11.19 21.94 2.67
CA ALA A 203 10.54 21.45 3.86
C ALA A 203 11.54 20.89 4.89
N LEU A 204 12.59 20.21 4.44
CA LEU A 204 13.71 19.80 5.30
C LEU A 204 14.47 21.02 5.86
N ALA A 205 14.59 22.12 5.13
CA ALA A 205 15.23 23.32 5.61
C ALA A 205 14.48 23.98 6.80
N ALA A 206 13.21 23.66 6.98
CA ALA A 206 12.37 24.19 8.08
C ALA A 206 12.53 23.47 9.42
N ILE A 207 13.26 22.35 9.45
CA ILE A 207 13.47 21.50 10.64
C ILE A 207 14.92 21.49 11.10
#